data_6389d09f6183301944ae66087f208b3b
#
_entry.id   6389d09f6183301944ae66087f208b3b
#
_cell.length_a   1.000
_cell.length_b   1.000
_cell.length_c   1.000
_cell.angle_alpha   90.00
_cell.angle_beta   90.00
_cell.angle_gamma   90.00
#
_symmetry.space_group_name_H-M   'P 1'
#
loop_
_entity.id
_entity.type
_entity.pdbx_description
1 polymer ?
#
loop_
_entity_poly.entity_id
_entity_poly.type
_entity_poly.pdbx_seq_one_letter_code
_entity_poly.pdbx_strand_id
1 'polypeptide(L)'
;MKIVAFSIDGNGTFSQDVPAFAAAITAAGADIILAPGTSRARRSLPAAALRAGAAIDTNAVAVTVDGDKATVQRWAYRQRILTTFSRAARPWVIVTDPALFQDICAGLGVTPAPISSDVSAKTRTTVNGVVAAGTGGESTIKPDSPLLFVAGAGWTKKQADGATHLDEAAATITGFLAKSGASLGSSKSLVDMPEAAKAFSFMSHMNQVGQTGATPRHAKGLSTCCHGEEPHVVGWRFVNDRRAVNLDANCGWAQGKADVLYVADAFEVMRKVNELLA
;
A
#
# COMPACT_ATOMS: atom_id res chain seq x y z
N MET A 1 -17.07 8.01 -23.17
CA MET A 1 -16.38 8.65 -22.02
C MET A 1 -15.65 9.88 -22.54
N LYS A 2 -15.88 11.06 -21.98
CA LYS A 2 -15.10 12.27 -22.29
C LYS A 2 -14.00 12.39 -21.23
N ILE A 3 -12.75 12.46 -21.65
CA ILE A 3 -11.63 12.66 -20.72
C ILE A 3 -11.22 14.11 -20.81
N VAL A 4 -11.13 14.73 -19.67
CA VAL A 4 -10.68 16.11 -19.54
C VAL A 4 -9.52 16.10 -18.56
N ALA A 5 -8.33 16.46 -19.04
CA ALA A 5 -7.17 16.60 -18.19
C ALA A 5 -6.95 18.08 -17.90
N PHE A 6 -6.72 18.41 -16.65
CA PHE A 6 -6.51 19.77 -16.21
C PHE A 6 -5.10 19.93 -15.62
N SER A 7 -4.43 21.00 -15.98
CA SER A 7 -3.23 21.44 -15.27
C SER A 7 -3.65 22.40 -14.15
N ILE A 8 -3.23 22.12 -12.93
CA ILE A 8 -3.55 22.94 -11.76
C ILE A 8 -2.26 23.57 -11.27
N ASP A 9 -2.19 24.89 -11.39
CA ASP A 9 -1.12 25.64 -10.76
C ASP A 9 -1.33 25.70 -9.25
N GLY A 10 -0.34 25.27 -8.51
CA GLY A 10 -0.39 25.29 -7.06
C GLY A 10 0.88 24.72 -6.45
N ASN A 11 1.28 25.31 -5.34
CA ASN A 11 2.47 24.86 -4.60
C ASN A 11 2.18 23.68 -3.65
N GLY A 12 1.04 23.00 -3.82
CA GLY A 12 0.70 21.79 -3.10
C GLY A 12 0.14 22.00 -1.69
N THR A 13 -0.26 23.21 -1.31
CA THR A 13 -0.94 23.43 -0.02
C THR A 13 -2.42 23.06 -0.12
N PHE A 14 -3.00 22.58 0.98
CA PHE A 14 -4.42 22.21 1.05
C PHE A 14 -5.33 23.39 0.66
N SER A 15 -5.03 24.59 1.15
CA SER A 15 -5.81 25.80 0.89
C SER A 15 -5.81 26.24 -0.57
N GLN A 16 -4.80 25.87 -1.34
CA GLN A 16 -4.73 26.11 -2.79
C GLN A 16 -5.31 24.95 -3.60
N ASP A 17 -5.05 23.73 -3.16
CA ASP A 17 -5.52 22.53 -3.86
C ASP A 17 -7.05 22.42 -3.85
N VAL A 18 -7.69 22.75 -2.72
CA VAL A 18 -9.16 22.65 -2.59
C VAL A 18 -9.92 23.51 -3.60
N PRO A 19 -9.68 24.82 -3.73
CA PRO A 19 -10.34 25.62 -4.74
C PRO A 19 -9.99 25.19 -6.16
N ALA A 20 -8.75 24.79 -6.42
CA ALA A 20 -8.33 24.33 -7.73
C ALA A 20 -9.04 23.03 -8.14
N PHE A 21 -9.11 22.04 -7.27
CA PHE A 21 -9.88 20.82 -7.54
C PHE A 21 -11.39 21.07 -7.65
N ALA A 22 -11.94 21.98 -6.85
CA ALA A 22 -13.35 22.36 -6.97
C ALA A 22 -13.66 23.00 -8.33
N ALA A 23 -12.78 23.91 -8.81
CA ALA A 23 -12.88 24.47 -10.13
C ALA A 23 -12.81 23.42 -11.23
N ALA A 24 -11.90 22.43 -11.09
CA ALA A 24 -11.78 21.31 -12.01
C ALA A 24 -13.04 20.43 -12.05
N ILE A 25 -13.63 20.10 -10.90
CA ILE A 25 -14.88 19.34 -10.80
C ILE A 25 -16.00 20.08 -11.53
N THR A 26 -16.15 21.38 -11.28
CA THR A 26 -17.18 22.21 -11.91
C THR A 26 -16.97 22.34 -13.42
N ALA A 27 -15.74 22.59 -13.86
CA ALA A 27 -15.41 22.77 -15.28
C ALA A 27 -15.51 21.47 -16.08
N ALA A 28 -15.36 20.31 -15.44
CA ALA A 28 -15.55 19.02 -16.09
C ALA A 28 -16.96 18.84 -16.65
N GLY A 29 -17.98 19.40 -15.98
CA GLY A 29 -19.38 19.30 -16.39
C GLY A 29 -19.85 17.85 -16.58
N ALA A 30 -19.26 16.93 -15.82
CA ALA A 30 -19.48 15.49 -15.96
C ALA A 30 -20.23 14.92 -14.76
N ASP A 31 -21.10 13.95 -15.00
CA ASP A 31 -21.86 13.27 -13.94
C ASP A 31 -20.97 12.38 -13.08
N ILE A 32 -19.95 11.76 -13.68
CA ILE A 32 -19.01 10.88 -13.00
C ILE A 32 -17.59 11.37 -13.29
N ILE A 33 -16.83 11.58 -12.23
CA ILE A 33 -15.46 12.10 -12.29
C ILE A 33 -14.54 11.09 -11.60
N LEU A 34 -13.58 10.55 -12.35
CA LEU A 34 -12.55 9.69 -11.81
C LEU A 34 -11.31 10.51 -11.45
N ALA A 35 -10.73 10.24 -10.30
CA ALA A 35 -9.52 10.90 -9.84
C ALA A 35 -8.52 9.90 -9.27
N PRO A 36 -7.20 10.09 -9.49
CA PRO A 36 -6.19 9.20 -8.93
C PRO A 36 -6.09 9.36 -7.41
N GLY A 37 -5.97 8.25 -6.70
CA GLY A 37 -5.86 8.22 -5.24
C GLY A 37 -4.46 8.57 -4.72
N THR A 38 -3.84 9.60 -5.26
CA THR A 38 -2.57 10.14 -4.75
C THR A 38 -2.75 10.76 -3.37
N SER A 39 -1.69 10.91 -2.60
CA SER A 39 -1.73 11.55 -1.28
C SER A 39 -2.30 12.97 -1.34
N ARG A 40 -1.94 13.74 -2.37
CA ARG A 40 -2.45 15.09 -2.62
C ARG A 40 -3.95 15.08 -2.92
N ALA A 41 -4.39 14.22 -3.81
CA ALA A 41 -5.80 14.09 -4.18
C ALA A 41 -6.68 13.63 -3.00
N ARG A 42 -6.26 12.58 -2.29
CA ARG A 42 -6.97 12.07 -1.11
C ARG A 42 -7.13 13.12 0.00
N ARG A 43 -6.12 13.97 0.18
CA ARG A 43 -6.15 15.06 1.15
C ARG A 43 -7.15 16.15 0.77
N SER A 44 -7.23 16.52 -0.50
CA SER A 44 -7.85 17.75 -0.93
C SER A 44 -9.22 17.56 -1.61
N LEU A 45 -9.43 16.45 -2.33
CA LEU A 45 -10.66 16.18 -3.07
C LEU A 45 -11.93 16.11 -2.20
N PRO A 46 -11.94 15.59 -0.96
CA PRO A 46 -13.17 15.58 -0.15
C PRO A 46 -13.70 17.00 0.11
N ALA A 47 -12.83 17.93 0.44
CA ALA A 47 -13.23 19.33 0.65
C ALA A 47 -13.59 20.03 -0.68
N ALA A 48 -12.91 19.69 -1.76
CA ALA A 48 -13.22 20.20 -3.09
C ALA A 48 -14.58 19.72 -3.61
N ALA A 49 -14.88 18.44 -3.42
CA ALA A 49 -16.16 17.84 -3.79
C ALA A 49 -17.32 18.52 -3.02
N LEU A 50 -17.17 18.69 -1.71
CA LEU A 50 -18.14 19.41 -0.90
C LEU A 50 -18.36 20.84 -1.43
N ARG A 51 -17.28 21.56 -1.75
CA ARG A 51 -17.36 22.93 -2.30
C ARG A 51 -18.04 22.97 -3.67
N ALA A 52 -17.87 21.94 -4.48
CA ALA A 52 -18.48 21.80 -5.80
C ALA A 52 -19.90 21.17 -5.77
N GLY A 53 -20.45 20.87 -4.59
CA GLY A 53 -21.75 20.18 -4.45
C GLY A 53 -21.75 18.74 -4.96
N ALA A 54 -20.60 18.09 -5.04
CA ALA A 54 -20.43 16.74 -5.54
C ALA A 54 -20.42 15.68 -4.42
N ALA A 55 -20.98 14.50 -4.70
CA ALA A 55 -20.74 13.31 -3.88
C ALA A 55 -19.32 12.79 -4.11
N ILE A 56 -18.73 12.16 -3.09
CA ILE A 56 -17.39 11.58 -3.22
C ILE A 56 -17.28 10.23 -2.52
N ASP A 57 -16.59 9.28 -3.17
CA ASP A 57 -16.13 8.03 -2.56
C ASP A 57 -14.66 7.78 -2.89
N THR A 58 -13.96 7.11 -1.97
CA THR A 58 -12.51 6.89 -2.05
C THR A 58 -12.19 5.40 -2.00
N ASN A 59 -10.93 5.05 -2.30
CA ASN A 59 -10.41 3.68 -2.30
C ASN A 59 -11.14 2.75 -3.27
N ALA A 60 -11.60 3.27 -4.40
CA ALA A 60 -12.22 2.46 -5.45
C ALA A 60 -11.17 1.61 -6.15
N VAL A 61 -11.46 0.31 -6.27
CA VAL A 61 -10.59 -0.68 -6.93
C VAL A 61 -11.22 -1.24 -8.20
N ALA A 62 -12.50 -0.97 -8.43
CA ALA A 62 -13.16 -1.21 -9.70
C ALA A 62 -14.29 -0.19 -9.90
N VAL A 63 -14.48 0.21 -11.15
CA VAL A 63 -15.59 1.07 -11.59
C VAL A 63 -16.14 0.49 -12.88
N THR A 64 -17.43 0.21 -12.89
CA THR A 64 -18.16 -0.23 -14.09
C THR A 64 -19.30 0.73 -14.37
N VAL A 65 -19.54 1.01 -15.65
CA VAL A 65 -20.65 1.86 -16.10
C VAL A 65 -21.47 1.05 -17.09
N ASP A 66 -22.76 0.92 -16.79
CA ASP A 66 -23.74 0.27 -17.64
C ASP A 66 -24.96 1.20 -17.83
N GLY A 67 -25.09 1.78 -19.02
CA GLY A 67 -26.02 2.87 -19.27
C GLY A 67 -25.77 4.05 -18.33
N ASP A 68 -26.79 4.47 -17.60
CA ASP A 68 -26.74 5.58 -16.64
C ASP A 68 -26.27 5.14 -15.22
N LYS A 69 -26.07 3.84 -15.02
CA LYS A 69 -25.70 3.27 -13.72
C LYS A 69 -24.19 3.07 -13.63
N ALA A 70 -23.55 3.73 -12.69
CA ALA A 70 -22.21 3.42 -12.29
C ALA A 70 -22.19 2.57 -11.03
N THR A 71 -21.36 1.55 -11.02
CA THR A 71 -21.12 0.66 -9.88
C THR A 71 -19.66 0.72 -9.49
N VAL A 72 -19.39 0.87 -8.20
CA VAL A 72 -18.05 0.99 -7.63
C VAL A 72 -17.82 -0.14 -6.66
N GLN A 73 -16.65 -0.76 -6.75
CA GLN A 73 -16.13 -1.60 -5.69
C GLN A 73 -15.03 -0.87 -4.95
N ARG A 74 -15.06 -0.91 -3.63
CA ARG A 74 -14.02 -0.32 -2.79
C ARG A 74 -13.70 -1.16 -1.57
N TRP A 75 -12.48 -1.06 -1.09
CA TRP A 75 -12.09 -1.60 0.19
C TRP A 75 -12.58 -0.70 1.33
N ALA A 76 -13.20 -1.33 2.34
CA ALA A 76 -13.66 -0.68 3.56
C ALA A 76 -13.04 -1.36 4.80
N TYR A 77 -13.14 -0.70 5.96
CA TYR A 77 -12.67 -1.20 7.26
C TYR A 77 -11.22 -1.71 7.22
N ARG A 78 -10.28 -0.89 6.73
CA ARG A 78 -8.87 -1.26 6.58
C ARG A 78 -8.73 -2.51 5.70
N GLN A 79 -9.35 -2.49 4.53
CA GLN A 79 -9.33 -3.56 3.52
C GLN A 79 -9.89 -4.92 4.00
N ARG A 80 -10.77 -4.92 4.99
CA ARG A 80 -11.41 -6.16 5.48
C ARG A 80 -12.61 -6.56 4.66
N ILE A 81 -13.29 -5.60 4.07
CA ILE A 81 -14.54 -5.78 3.34
C ILE A 81 -14.39 -5.13 1.97
N LEU A 82 -14.70 -5.89 0.93
CA LEU A 82 -14.91 -5.35 -0.41
C LEU A 82 -16.41 -5.05 -0.58
N THR A 83 -16.74 -3.77 -0.66
CA THR A 83 -18.12 -3.33 -0.83
C THR A 83 -18.40 -2.99 -2.30
N THR A 84 -19.59 -3.36 -2.78
CA THR A 84 -20.10 -2.98 -4.11
C THR A 84 -21.34 -2.10 -3.93
N PHE A 85 -21.35 -0.93 -4.55
CA PHE A 85 -22.46 0.02 -4.41
C PHE A 85 -22.53 0.97 -5.61
N SER A 86 -23.64 1.71 -5.68
CA SER A 86 -23.86 2.79 -6.64
C SER A 86 -24.46 4.01 -5.93
N ARG A 87 -24.36 5.20 -6.55
CA ARG A 87 -24.99 6.43 -6.08
C ARG A 87 -25.81 7.07 -7.18
N ALA A 88 -26.94 7.65 -6.82
CA ALA A 88 -27.75 8.51 -7.69
C ALA A 88 -27.29 9.97 -7.70
N ALA A 89 -26.64 10.43 -6.63
CA ALA A 89 -26.15 11.82 -6.52
C ALA A 89 -25.11 12.15 -7.61
N ARG A 90 -25.27 13.33 -8.22
CA ARG A 90 -24.39 13.85 -9.27
C ARG A 90 -24.02 15.32 -8.97
N PRO A 91 -22.84 15.78 -9.32
CA PRO A 91 -21.70 15.01 -9.80
C PRO A 91 -21.21 13.99 -8.75
N TRP A 92 -20.61 12.91 -9.18
CA TRP A 92 -20.01 11.90 -8.30
C TRP A 92 -18.52 11.75 -8.58
N VAL A 93 -17.69 12.12 -7.62
CA VAL A 93 -16.23 11.98 -7.67
C VAL A 93 -15.84 10.62 -7.08
N ILE A 94 -15.15 9.82 -7.85
CA ILE A 94 -14.65 8.50 -7.48
C ILE A 94 -13.14 8.55 -7.47
N VAL A 95 -12.56 8.49 -6.26
CA VAL A 95 -11.10 8.43 -6.09
C VAL A 95 -10.66 6.99 -6.14
N THR A 96 -10.02 6.63 -7.23
CA THR A 96 -9.61 5.24 -7.54
C THR A 96 -8.24 4.92 -6.94
N ASP A 97 -7.96 3.63 -6.83
CA ASP A 97 -6.57 3.18 -6.66
C ASP A 97 -5.70 3.73 -7.80
N PRO A 98 -4.46 4.17 -7.54
CA PRO A 98 -3.60 4.72 -8.58
C PRO A 98 -3.34 3.77 -9.76
N ALA A 99 -3.20 2.46 -9.50
CA ALA A 99 -2.99 1.47 -10.55
C ALA A 99 -4.24 1.38 -11.46
N LEU A 100 -5.44 1.29 -10.88
CA LEU A 100 -6.68 1.30 -11.65
C LEU A 100 -6.82 2.58 -12.48
N PHE A 101 -6.45 3.74 -11.92
CA PHE A 101 -6.50 5.00 -12.67
C PHE A 101 -5.53 4.99 -13.85
N GLN A 102 -4.34 4.48 -13.66
CA GLN A 102 -3.32 4.35 -14.70
C GLN A 102 -3.81 3.45 -15.83
N ASP A 103 -4.40 2.31 -15.51
CA ASP A 103 -4.95 1.36 -16.49
C ASP A 103 -6.09 2.00 -17.32
N ILE A 104 -6.99 2.73 -16.64
CA ILE A 104 -8.09 3.44 -17.32
C ILE A 104 -7.55 4.53 -18.27
N CYS A 105 -6.47 5.20 -17.88
CA CYS A 105 -5.89 6.30 -18.63
C CYS A 105 -4.84 5.87 -19.66
N ALA A 106 -4.42 4.61 -19.65
CA ALA A 106 -3.39 4.09 -20.56
C ALA A 106 -3.76 4.33 -22.03
N GLY A 107 -2.85 4.93 -22.77
CA GLY A 107 -3.02 5.16 -24.20
C GLY A 107 -3.95 6.31 -24.60
N LEU A 108 -4.44 7.12 -23.68
CA LEU A 108 -5.43 8.15 -23.95
C LEU A 108 -4.89 9.47 -24.53
N GLY A 109 -3.58 9.68 -24.57
CA GLY A 109 -2.92 10.78 -25.28
C GLY A 109 -3.58 12.17 -25.11
N VAL A 110 -4.04 12.50 -23.90
CA VAL A 110 -4.80 13.74 -23.65
C VAL A 110 -3.86 14.87 -23.27
N THR A 111 -3.97 16.00 -23.96
CA THR A 111 -3.27 17.21 -23.59
C THR A 111 -4.05 17.93 -22.47
N PRO A 112 -3.43 18.25 -21.32
CA PRO A 112 -4.08 18.98 -20.25
C PRO A 112 -4.58 20.35 -20.71
N ALA A 113 -5.83 20.70 -20.36
CA ALA A 113 -6.36 22.03 -20.53
C ALA A 113 -6.14 22.84 -19.24
N PRO A 114 -5.57 24.05 -19.29
CA PRO A 114 -5.40 24.88 -18.11
C PRO A 114 -6.76 25.33 -17.57
N ILE A 115 -6.91 25.27 -16.25
CA ILE A 115 -8.06 25.82 -15.53
C ILE A 115 -7.58 27.01 -14.70
N SER A 116 -8.27 28.14 -14.83
CA SER A 116 -8.10 29.24 -13.90
C SER A 116 -8.85 28.92 -12.61
N SER A 117 -8.17 28.96 -11.49
CA SER A 117 -8.78 28.87 -10.17
C SER A 117 -8.40 30.07 -9.32
N ASP A 118 -9.36 30.61 -8.59
CA ASP A 118 -9.05 31.63 -7.57
C ASP A 118 -8.35 30.94 -6.39
N VAL A 119 -7.03 31.06 -6.36
CA VAL A 119 -6.17 30.57 -5.28
C VAL A 119 -5.80 31.65 -4.27
N SER A 120 -6.55 32.74 -4.20
CA SER A 120 -6.33 33.84 -3.27
C SER A 120 -6.50 33.46 -1.78
N ALA A 121 -6.72 32.20 -1.50
CA ALA A 121 -6.86 31.68 -0.14
C ALA A 121 -5.63 32.01 0.72
N LYS A 122 -5.86 32.69 1.84
CA LYS A 122 -4.82 32.94 2.84
C LYS A 122 -4.30 31.60 3.38
N THR A 123 -3.02 31.30 3.15
CA THR A 123 -2.42 30.10 3.67
C THR A 123 -1.66 30.40 4.95
N ARG A 124 -1.81 29.53 5.96
CA ARG A 124 -0.97 29.57 7.16
C ARG A 124 0.30 28.73 7.01
N THR A 125 0.43 28.03 5.90
CA THR A 125 1.52 27.10 5.63
C THR A 125 2.33 27.60 4.46
N THR A 126 3.62 27.69 4.64
CA THR A 126 4.59 27.96 3.58
C THR A 126 5.31 26.65 3.23
N VAL A 127 5.34 26.31 1.95
CA VAL A 127 6.14 25.19 1.46
C VAL A 127 7.51 25.72 1.08
N ASN A 128 8.53 25.45 1.90
CA ASN A 128 9.90 25.93 1.67
C ASN A 128 10.65 25.09 0.63
N GLY A 129 10.12 23.93 0.28
CA GLY A 129 10.71 23.04 -0.70
C GLY A 129 10.26 21.58 -0.50
N VAL A 130 10.68 20.74 -1.41
CA VAL A 130 10.50 19.30 -1.34
C VAL A 130 11.89 18.67 -1.21
N VAL A 131 12.12 17.95 -0.14
CA VAL A 131 13.32 17.16 0.03
C VAL A 131 12.99 15.73 -0.39
N ALA A 132 13.66 15.24 -1.41
CA ALA A 132 13.54 13.83 -1.78
C ALA A 132 14.04 12.97 -0.61
N ALA A 133 13.31 11.92 -0.29
CA ALA A 133 13.81 10.92 0.65
C ALA A 133 15.14 10.39 0.10
N GLY A 134 16.19 10.42 0.94
CA GLY A 134 17.48 9.88 0.53
C GLY A 134 17.35 8.41 0.15
N THR A 135 18.16 7.98 -0.80
CA THR A 135 18.21 6.59 -1.29
C THR A 135 18.71 5.60 -0.23
N GLY A 136 19.11 6.06 0.94
CA GLY A 136 19.55 5.25 2.09
C GLY A 136 18.44 4.84 3.05
N GLY A 137 17.19 5.20 2.80
CA GLY A 137 16.02 4.77 3.57
C GLY A 137 15.21 3.70 2.83
N GLU A 138 15.84 2.64 2.43
CA GLU A 138 15.44 1.78 1.32
C GLU A 138 14.37 0.78 1.60
N SER A 139 13.78 0.80 2.75
CA SER A 139 12.99 -0.32 3.14
C SER A 139 11.54 0.08 3.41
N THR A 140 10.87 0.50 2.39
CA THR A 140 9.40 0.52 2.39
C THR A 140 8.86 -0.71 1.67
N ILE A 141 7.67 -1.16 2.06
CA ILE A 141 6.97 -2.23 1.38
C ILE A 141 6.61 -1.74 -0.03
N LYS A 142 7.15 -2.41 -1.05
CA LYS A 142 6.99 -2.02 -2.46
C LYS A 142 5.69 -2.58 -3.02
N PRO A 143 4.76 -1.74 -3.51
CA PRO A 143 3.46 -2.20 -4.00
C PRO A 143 3.55 -3.07 -5.28
N ASP A 144 4.59 -2.85 -6.09
CA ASP A 144 4.74 -3.49 -7.41
C ASP A 144 5.51 -4.82 -7.35
N SER A 145 5.91 -5.25 -6.16
CA SER A 145 6.64 -6.52 -6.00
C SER A 145 5.72 -7.71 -6.20
N PRO A 146 6.20 -8.79 -6.84
CA PRO A 146 5.41 -9.99 -7.08
C PRO A 146 5.04 -10.74 -5.79
N LEU A 147 5.80 -10.53 -4.73
CA LEU A 147 5.68 -11.22 -3.46
C LEU A 147 6.03 -10.28 -2.30
N LEU A 148 5.26 -10.35 -1.23
CA LEU A 148 5.62 -9.77 0.06
C LEU A 148 6.25 -10.85 0.94
N PHE A 149 7.55 -10.73 1.23
CA PHE A 149 8.23 -11.56 2.21
C PHE A 149 8.11 -10.90 3.59
N VAL A 150 7.68 -11.62 4.60
CA VAL A 150 7.53 -11.09 5.97
C VAL A 150 8.43 -11.86 6.92
N ALA A 151 9.41 -11.17 7.48
CA ALA A 151 10.28 -11.71 8.50
C ALA A 151 9.70 -11.50 9.91
N GLY A 152 9.63 -12.57 10.69
CA GLY A 152 9.22 -12.54 12.09
C GLY A 152 10.39 -12.57 13.06
N ALA A 153 10.13 -12.34 14.35
CA ALA A 153 11.16 -12.31 15.40
C ALA A 153 11.87 -13.65 15.61
N GLY A 154 11.31 -14.74 15.09
CA GLY A 154 11.96 -16.04 15.14
C GLY A 154 13.35 -16.08 14.51
N TRP A 155 13.62 -15.22 13.53
CA TRP A 155 14.95 -15.09 12.93
C TRP A 155 16.03 -14.62 13.92
N THR A 156 15.64 -14.05 15.05
CA THR A 156 16.57 -13.60 16.11
C THR A 156 16.59 -14.51 17.34
N LYS A 157 15.78 -15.58 17.33
CA LYS A 157 15.71 -16.50 18.46
C LYS A 157 16.81 -17.55 18.40
N LYS A 158 17.07 -18.18 19.56
CA LYS A 158 17.92 -19.36 19.61
C LYS A 158 17.32 -20.48 18.81
N GLN A 159 18.13 -21.11 17.99
CA GLN A 159 17.75 -22.25 17.18
C GLN A 159 17.94 -23.57 17.95
N ALA A 160 17.78 -24.72 17.30
CA ALA A 160 17.88 -26.05 17.92
C ALA A 160 19.24 -26.34 18.59
N ASP A 161 20.31 -25.71 18.13
CA ASP A 161 21.66 -25.77 18.70
C ASP A 161 21.87 -24.86 19.92
N GLY A 162 20.82 -24.08 20.29
CA GLY A 162 20.88 -23.15 21.42
C GLY A 162 21.55 -21.79 21.11
N ALA A 163 22.02 -21.58 19.88
CA ALA A 163 22.65 -20.33 19.44
C ALA A 163 21.70 -19.47 18.59
N THR A 164 21.99 -18.19 18.50
CA THR A 164 21.35 -17.26 17.54
C THR A 164 22.22 -17.15 16.30
N HIS A 165 21.60 -17.14 15.13
CA HIS A 165 22.29 -17.12 13.83
C HIS A 165 21.96 -15.83 13.07
N LEU A 166 22.22 -14.67 13.66
CA LEU A 166 21.79 -13.37 13.11
C LEU A 166 22.43 -13.05 11.76
N ASP A 167 23.71 -13.33 11.58
CA ASP A 167 24.42 -13.05 10.33
C ASP A 167 23.91 -13.98 9.20
N GLU A 168 23.66 -15.26 9.51
CA GLU A 168 23.08 -16.20 8.57
C GLU A 168 21.66 -15.78 8.19
N ALA A 169 20.86 -15.35 9.17
CA ALA A 169 19.50 -14.84 8.92
C ALA A 169 19.53 -13.63 7.98
N ALA A 170 20.41 -12.66 8.24
CA ALA A 170 20.57 -11.48 7.40
C ALA A 170 20.96 -11.86 5.96
N ALA A 171 21.95 -12.73 5.79
CA ALA A 171 22.41 -13.19 4.49
C ALA A 171 21.32 -13.99 3.75
N THR A 172 20.57 -14.84 4.46
CA THR A 172 19.49 -15.63 3.89
C THR A 172 18.35 -14.76 3.40
N ILE A 173 17.92 -13.79 4.21
CA ILE A 173 16.84 -12.86 3.86
C ILE A 173 17.26 -11.98 2.67
N THR A 174 18.41 -11.34 2.73
CA THR A 174 18.88 -10.45 1.67
C THR A 174 19.13 -11.20 0.36
N GLY A 175 19.69 -12.42 0.44
CA GLY A 175 19.87 -13.30 -0.70
C GLY A 175 18.54 -13.67 -1.38
N PHE A 176 17.52 -13.98 -0.59
CA PHE A 176 16.18 -14.25 -1.11
C PHE A 176 15.57 -13.02 -1.80
N LEU A 177 15.65 -11.84 -1.17
CA LEU A 177 15.11 -10.60 -1.74
C LEU A 177 15.77 -10.26 -3.07
N ALA A 178 17.10 -10.41 -3.16
CA ALA A 178 17.85 -10.12 -4.38
C ALA A 178 17.46 -11.03 -5.54
N LYS A 179 17.21 -12.32 -5.27
CA LYS A 179 16.88 -13.30 -6.31
C LYS A 179 15.41 -13.30 -6.71
N SER A 180 14.51 -13.06 -5.75
CA SER A 180 13.05 -13.16 -5.98
C SER A 180 12.41 -11.84 -6.42
N GLY A 181 13.06 -10.69 -6.20
CA GLY A 181 12.44 -9.38 -6.35
C GLY A 181 11.33 -9.10 -5.34
N ALA A 182 11.24 -9.89 -4.28
CA ALA A 182 10.23 -9.74 -3.24
C ALA A 182 10.37 -8.41 -2.49
N SER A 183 9.25 -7.88 -2.03
CA SER A 183 9.24 -6.75 -1.10
C SER A 183 9.51 -7.26 0.32
N LEU A 184 10.28 -6.50 1.09
CA LEU A 184 10.56 -6.81 2.49
C LEU A 184 9.49 -6.24 3.40
N GLY A 185 8.86 -7.13 4.15
CA GLY A 185 8.01 -6.82 5.30
C GLY A 185 8.57 -7.41 6.59
N SER A 186 8.13 -6.93 7.72
CA SER A 186 8.50 -7.45 9.03
C SER A 186 7.34 -7.51 9.99
N SER A 187 7.46 -8.34 11.02
CA SER A 187 6.64 -8.22 12.21
C SER A 187 7.07 -7.00 13.05
N LYS A 188 6.16 -6.51 13.88
CA LYS A 188 6.50 -5.46 14.84
C LYS A 188 7.57 -5.93 15.81
N SER A 189 7.42 -7.12 16.34
CA SER A 189 8.34 -7.68 17.33
C SER A 189 9.77 -7.75 16.80
N LEU A 190 9.96 -8.08 15.52
CA LEU A 190 11.29 -8.12 14.95
C LEU A 190 11.97 -6.74 14.93
N VAL A 191 11.27 -5.72 14.43
CA VAL A 191 11.86 -4.37 14.31
C VAL A 191 11.98 -3.61 15.63
N ASP A 192 11.26 -4.05 16.67
CA ASP A 192 11.38 -3.50 18.02
C ASP A 192 12.56 -4.10 18.81
N MET A 193 13.19 -5.18 18.32
CA MET A 193 14.29 -5.85 19.03
C MET A 193 15.63 -5.15 18.78
N PRO A 194 16.37 -4.76 19.84
CA PRO A 194 17.67 -4.08 19.69
C PRO A 194 18.71 -4.92 18.93
N GLU A 195 18.70 -6.24 19.13
CA GLU A 195 19.60 -7.17 18.44
C GLU A 195 19.28 -7.22 16.94
N ALA A 196 18.00 -7.19 16.58
CA ALA A 196 17.55 -7.17 15.20
C ALA A 196 17.95 -5.86 14.50
N ALA A 197 17.81 -4.72 15.18
CA ALA A 197 18.20 -3.43 14.62
C ALA A 197 19.69 -3.36 14.24
N LYS A 198 20.53 -4.06 14.98
CA LYS A 198 21.97 -4.14 14.69
C LYS A 198 22.28 -5.10 13.55
N ALA A 199 21.67 -6.29 13.55
CA ALA A 199 21.95 -7.33 12.57
C ALA A 199 21.23 -7.09 11.23
N PHE A 200 20.03 -6.49 11.26
CA PHE A 200 19.17 -6.25 10.11
C PHE A 200 19.07 -4.77 9.78
N SER A 201 20.24 -4.13 9.56
CA SER A 201 20.29 -2.70 9.20
C SER A 201 19.52 -2.32 7.94
N PHE A 202 19.17 -3.31 7.10
CA PHE A 202 18.32 -3.18 5.92
C PHE A 202 16.82 -3.16 6.25
N MET A 203 16.43 -3.21 7.54
CA MET A 203 15.06 -3.30 7.99
C MET A 203 14.76 -2.23 9.03
N SER A 204 13.57 -1.66 8.99
CA SER A 204 13.12 -0.63 9.94
C SER A 204 11.63 -0.75 10.22
N HIS A 205 11.10 0.11 11.09
CA HIS A 205 9.64 0.21 11.32
C HIS A 205 8.82 0.48 10.05
N MET A 206 9.45 1.01 9.01
CA MET A 206 8.79 1.22 7.71
C MET A 206 8.44 -0.08 7.00
N ASN A 207 9.11 -1.19 7.35
CA ASN A 207 8.80 -2.52 6.83
C ASN A 207 7.68 -3.22 7.61
N GLN A 208 7.22 -2.67 8.72
CA GLN A 208 6.21 -3.31 9.54
C GLN A 208 4.90 -3.48 8.77
N VAL A 209 4.49 -4.73 8.58
CA VAL A 209 3.28 -5.08 7.84
C VAL A 209 2.04 -4.74 8.67
N GLY A 210 1.21 -3.84 8.16
CA GLY A 210 -0.09 -3.51 8.72
C GLY A 210 -0.13 -2.50 9.86
N GLN A 211 0.97 -1.88 10.21
CA GLN A 211 1.03 -0.92 11.31
C GLN A 211 0.03 0.22 11.17
N THR A 212 -0.07 0.81 10.00
CA THR A 212 -0.90 2.00 9.73
C THR A 212 -2.17 1.69 8.95
N GLY A 213 -2.36 0.43 8.55
CA GLY A 213 -3.38 0.04 7.59
C GLY A 213 -3.09 0.53 6.16
N ALA A 214 -1.89 1.04 5.92
CA ALA A 214 -1.44 1.56 4.62
C ALA A 214 -0.53 0.58 3.86
N THR A 215 -0.35 -0.64 4.37
CA THR A 215 0.40 -1.68 3.66
C THR A 215 -0.23 -1.95 2.30
N PRO A 216 0.54 -1.87 1.20
CA PRO A 216 0.02 -2.18 -0.12
C PRO A 216 -0.48 -3.62 -0.20
N ARG A 217 -1.52 -3.84 -0.99
CA ARG A 217 -2.03 -5.18 -1.25
C ARG A 217 -1.06 -5.92 -2.17
N HIS A 218 -0.76 -7.17 -1.82
CA HIS A 218 0.06 -8.06 -2.63
C HIS A 218 -0.71 -9.31 -3.04
N ALA A 219 -0.46 -9.78 -4.24
CA ALA A 219 -1.06 -11.02 -4.75
C ALA A 219 -0.61 -12.23 -3.93
N LYS A 220 0.66 -12.25 -3.52
CA LYS A 220 1.28 -13.34 -2.79
C LYS A 220 2.06 -12.84 -1.59
N GLY A 221 2.11 -13.62 -0.53
CA GLY A 221 2.95 -13.36 0.62
C GLY A 221 3.51 -14.63 1.25
N LEU A 222 4.76 -14.54 1.68
CA LEU A 222 5.46 -15.59 2.41
C LEU A 222 5.88 -15.03 3.77
N SER A 223 5.31 -15.56 4.83
CA SER A 223 5.72 -15.25 6.18
C SER A 223 6.64 -16.34 6.72
N THR A 224 7.70 -15.92 7.33
CA THR A 224 8.68 -16.77 7.99
C THR A 224 8.80 -16.32 9.43
N CYS A 225 7.87 -16.78 10.24
CA CYS A 225 7.85 -16.45 11.66
C CYS A 225 8.26 -17.65 12.46
N CYS A 226 9.28 -17.86 12.90
CA CYS A 226 9.68 -19.03 13.69
C CYS A 226 9.35 -18.75 15.16
N HIS A 227 8.66 -19.50 15.88
CA HIS A 227 8.46 -19.46 17.33
C HIS A 227 7.26 -18.69 17.90
N GLY A 228 6.06 -19.02 17.46
CA GLY A 228 4.83 -18.67 18.18
C GLY A 228 4.55 -17.18 18.35
N GLU A 229 5.26 -16.35 17.61
CA GLU A 229 5.04 -14.92 17.61
C GLU A 229 3.70 -14.58 17.00
N GLU A 230 2.94 -13.71 17.64
CA GLU A 230 1.74 -13.15 17.04
C GLU A 230 2.09 -12.04 16.06
N PRO A 231 1.92 -12.24 14.77
CA PRO A 231 2.08 -11.15 13.83
C PRO A 231 0.88 -10.23 13.89
N HIS A 232 1.09 -9.02 13.42
CA HIS A 232 -0.01 -8.10 13.24
C HIS A 232 -1.04 -8.67 12.25
N VAL A 233 -2.08 -9.26 12.79
CA VAL A 233 -3.24 -9.84 12.10
C VAL A 233 -3.79 -8.92 11.00
N VAL A 234 -3.62 -7.61 11.19
CA VAL A 234 -4.14 -6.59 10.27
C VAL A 234 -3.38 -6.57 8.96
N GLY A 235 -2.03 -6.71 8.99
CA GLY A 235 -1.21 -6.59 7.78
C GLY A 235 -1.30 -7.79 6.85
N TRP A 236 -1.44 -8.96 7.42
CA TRP A 236 -1.52 -10.19 6.64
C TRP A 236 -2.79 -10.29 5.79
N ARG A 237 -3.82 -9.54 6.15
CA ARG A 237 -5.06 -9.43 5.34
C ARG A 237 -4.89 -8.70 4.03
N PHE A 238 -3.80 -7.97 3.87
CA PHE A 238 -3.49 -7.28 2.60
C PHE A 238 -2.81 -8.18 1.58
N VAL A 239 -2.64 -9.46 1.91
CA VAL A 239 -2.08 -10.48 1.02
C VAL A 239 -3.20 -11.43 0.60
N ASN A 240 -3.26 -11.75 -0.69
CA ASN A 240 -4.31 -12.62 -1.23
C ASN A 240 -3.97 -14.11 -1.06
N ASP A 241 -2.82 -14.58 -1.55
CA ASP A 241 -2.31 -15.96 -1.35
C ASP A 241 -1.26 -15.93 -0.24
N ARG A 242 -1.61 -16.46 0.92
CA ARG A 242 -0.82 -16.35 2.16
C ARG A 242 -0.18 -17.67 2.51
N ARG A 243 1.14 -17.70 2.46
CA ARG A 243 1.93 -18.86 2.86
C ARG A 243 2.77 -18.53 4.09
N ALA A 244 2.89 -19.48 4.98
CA ALA A 244 3.69 -19.33 6.20
C ALA A 244 4.61 -20.53 6.40
N VAL A 245 5.82 -20.26 6.87
CA VAL A 245 6.77 -21.28 7.37
C VAL A 245 6.93 -21.05 8.86
N ASN A 246 6.61 -22.04 9.67
CA ASN A 246 6.68 -21.96 11.12
C ASN A 246 6.98 -23.33 11.73
N LEU A 247 7.79 -23.37 12.78
CA LEU A 247 8.09 -24.61 13.51
C LEU A 247 6.91 -25.14 14.30
N ASP A 248 6.06 -24.23 14.84
CA ASP A 248 4.91 -24.61 15.63
C ASP A 248 3.64 -24.67 14.79
N ALA A 249 3.12 -25.88 14.60
CA ALA A 249 1.85 -26.13 13.91
C ALA A 249 0.66 -25.46 14.60
N ASN A 250 0.75 -25.20 15.91
CA ASN A 250 -0.31 -24.56 16.70
C ASN A 250 -0.14 -23.04 16.84
N CYS A 251 0.85 -22.48 16.18
CA CYS A 251 1.03 -21.05 16.19
C CYS A 251 -0.26 -20.37 15.72
N GLY A 252 -0.91 -19.64 16.62
CA GLY A 252 -2.20 -18.97 16.35
C GLY A 252 -2.14 -17.98 15.21
N TRP A 253 -0.94 -17.66 14.78
CA TRP A 253 -0.67 -16.84 13.62
C TRP A 253 -0.86 -17.57 12.29
N ALA A 254 -0.30 -18.74 12.21
CA ALA A 254 -0.41 -19.53 11.00
C ALA A 254 -1.78 -20.20 10.89
N GLN A 255 -2.33 -20.64 12.01
CA GLN A 255 -3.67 -21.24 12.03
C GLN A 255 -4.77 -20.24 11.67
N GLY A 256 -5.50 -20.55 10.62
CA GLY A 256 -6.65 -19.75 10.16
C GLY A 256 -6.30 -18.39 9.53
N LYS A 257 -5.01 -18.09 9.36
CA LYS A 257 -4.54 -16.83 8.76
C LYS A 257 -3.64 -17.02 7.56
N ALA A 258 -2.99 -18.16 7.44
CA ALA A 258 -2.31 -18.59 6.23
C ALA A 258 -3.21 -19.54 5.42
N ASP A 259 -3.15 -19.46 4.11
CA ASP A 259 -3.85 -20.41 3.22
C ASP A 259 -3.09 -21.73 3.16
N VAL A 260 -1.75 -21.67 3.30
CA VAL A 260 -0.87 -22.83 3.42
C VAL A 260 0.15 -22.60 4.54
N LEU A 261 0.23 -23.54 5.46
CA LEU A 261 1.24 -23.58 6.51
C LEU A 261 2.23 -24.72 6.24
N TYR A 262 3.51 -24.38 6.15
CA TYR A 262 4.61 -25.32 6.15
C TYR A 262 5.18 -25.43 7.57
N VAL A 263 5.03 -26.56 8.21
CA VAL A 263 5.60 -26.82 9.54
C VAL A 263 7.05 -27.24 9.34
N ALA A 264 7.97 -26.30 9.39
CA ALA A 264 9.39 -26.51 9.14
C ALA A 264 10.23 -25.36 9.70
N ASP A 265 11.54 -25.60 9.82
CA ASP A 265 12.49 -24.57 10.17
C ASP A 265 12.67 -23.55 9.03
N ALA A 266 12.53 -22.28 9.33
CA ALA A 266 12.62 -21.22 8.33
C ALA A 266 14.04 -21.05 7.77
N PHE A 267 15.08 -21.30 8.56
CA PHE A 267 16.46 -21.24 8.07
C PHE A 267 16.70 -22.33 7.02
N GLU A 268 16.27 -23.57 7.29
CA GLU A 268 16.42 -24.68 6.37
C GLU A 268 15.62 -24.47 5.07
N VAL A 269 14.34 -24.08 5.21
CA VAL A 269 13.47 -23.83 4.07
C VAL A 269 14.03 -22.70 3.21
N MET A 270 14.37 -21.56 3.78
CA MET A 270 14.81 -20.41 3.01
C MET A 270 16.22 -20.58 2.42
N ARG A 271 17.09 -21.35 3.07
CA ARG A 271 18.37 -21.77 2.49
C ARG A 271 18.12 -22.60 1.22
N LYS A 272 17.22 -23.58 1.30
CA LYS A 272 16.86 -24.40 0.14
C LYS A 272 16.17 -23.61 -0.98
N VAL A 273 15.30 -22.68 -0.63
CA VAL A 273 14.68 -21.78 -1.60
C VAL A 273 15.74 -20.92 -2.31
N ASN A 274 16.70 -20.39 -1.57
CA ASN A 274 17.81 -19.61 -2.14
C ASN A 274 18.70 -20.41 -3.10
N GLU A 275 18.89 -21.70 -2.84
CA GLU A 275 19.58 -22.63 -3.76
C GLU A 275 18.78 -22.83 -5.05
N LEU A 276 17.46 -23.00 -4.94
CA LEU A 276 16.58 -23.25 -6.10
C LEU A 276 16.36 -22.00 -6.97
N LEU A 277 16.58 -20.81 -6.43
CA LEU A 277 16.52 -19.54 -7.15
C LEU A 277 17.88 -19.12 -7.74
N ALA A 278 18.90 -19.94 -7.61
CA ALA A 278 20.27 -19.65 -8.09
C ALA A 278 20.40 -19.79 -9.60
#